data_9adc858fd9b100bab11b64daa237ec3d
#
_entry.id   9adc858fd9b100bab11b64daa237ec3d
#
_cell.length_a   1.000
_cell.length_b   1.000
_cell.length_c   1.000
_cell.angle_alpha   90.00
_cell.angle_beta   90.00
_cell.angle_gamma   90.00
#
_symmetry.space_group_name_H-M   'P 1'
#
loop_
_entity.id
_entity.type
_entity.pdbx_description
1 polymer ?
#
loop_
_entity_poly.entity_id
_entity_poly.type
_entity_poly.pdbx_seq_one_letter_code
_entity_poly.pdbx_strand_id
1 'polypeptide(L)'
;MPVEIPNMMRLNEEFERIYQENYALFLQYAKAIFDAHGSRYVSASGRAEEAVQEMFAFAWENREELFQSPSPLGWLYKCLAFKMQELLREDRLWAKRILQISEQHSEQGEHDFYLKAELEALISPEDYLLLKHLYLDGYTYTEICEATGLKKSALAMRVKRIKERFMNDYATDQKISSK
;
A
#
# COMPACT_ATOMS: atom_id res chain seq x y z
N MET A 1 -27.11 8.69 26.22
CA MET A 1 -27.52 9.73 25.27
C MET A 1 -27.40 9.14 23.88
N PRO A 2 -28.45 9.11 23.08
CA PRO A 2 -28.34 8.69 21.70
C PRO A 2 -27.44 9.72 20.98
N VAL A 3 -26.35 9.25 20.37
CA VAL A 3 -25.51 10.04 19.49
C VAL A 3 -26.40 10.58 18.38
N GLU A 4 -26.41 11.89 18.22
CA GLU A 4 -27.30 12.58 17.29
C GLU A 4 -27.01 12.11 15.86
N ILE A 5 -27.90 11.27 15.32
CA ILE A 5 -27.90 10.82 13.93
C ILE A 5 -27.67 11.98 12.93
N PRO A 6 -28.21 13.21 13.13
CA PRO A 6 -27.94 14.37 12.28
C PRO A 6 -26.47 14.77 12.17
N ASN A 7 -25.68 14.60 13.22
CA ASN A 7 -24.26 15.00 13.21
C ASN A 7 -23.42 13.99 12.40
N MET A 8 -23.74 12.71 12.49
CA MET A 8 -23.02 11.66 11.78
C MET A 8 -23.30 11.69 10.26
N MET A 9 -24.53 11.97 9.84
CA MET A 9 -24.86 12.19 8.42
C MET A 9 -24.07 13.37 7.84
N ARG A 10 -24.03 14.48 8.54
CA ARG A 10 -23.29 15.68 8.10
C ARG A 10 -21.79 15.42 7.98
N LEU A 11 -21.19 14.70 8.92
CA LEU A 11 -19.79 14.32 8.86
C LEU A 11 -19.48 13.42 7.65
N ASN A 12 -20.38 12.50 7.33
CA ASN A 12 -20.23 11.61 6.19
C ASN A 12 -20.31 12.37 4.86
N GLU A 13 -21.27 13.28 4.71
CA GLU A 13 -21.43 14.14 3.51
C GLU A 13 -20.20 15.05 3.33
N GLU A 14 -19.71 15.62 4.41
CA GLU A 14 -18.52 16.48 4.38
C GLU A 14 -17.25 15.69 4.06
N PHE A 15 -17.11 14.48 4.57
CA PHE A 15 -16.01 13.57 4.22
C PHE A 15 -16.06 13.19 2.74
N GLU A 16 -17.23 12.80 2.23
CA GLU A 16 -17.38 12.44 0.82
C GLU A 16 -17.03 13.60 -0.10
N ARG A 17 -17.43 14.82 0.24
CA ARG A 17 -17.04 16.03 -0.50
C ARG A 17 -15.52 16.21 -0.51
N ILE A 18 -14.85 16.12 0.64
CA ILE A 18 -13.39 16.22 0.73
C ILE A 18 -12.72 15.12 -0.12
N TYR A 19 -13.23 13.90 -0.07
CA TYR A 19 -12.73 12.80 -0.88
C TYR A 19 -12.84 13.10 -2.37
N GLN A 20 -14.02 13.46 -2.85
CA GLN A 20 -14.27 13.73 -4.27
C GLN A 20 -13.44 14.91 -4.80
N GLU A 21 -13.36 16.00 -4.03
CA GLU A 21 -12.66 17.21 -4.44
C GLU A 21 -11.12 17.05 -4.43
N ASN A 22 -10.56 16.20 -3.57
CA ASN A 22 -9.12 16.18 -3.32
C ASN A 22 -8.43 14.87 -3.68
N TYR A 23 -9.15 13.79 -3.99
CA TYR A 23 -8.54 12.48 -4.28
C TYR A 23 -7.48 12.56 -5.39
N ALA A 24 -7.82 13.18 -6.51
CA ALA A 24 -6.92 13.30 -7.66
C ALA A 24 -5.66 14.12 -7.32
N LEU A 25 -5.81 15.17 -6.50
CA LEU A 25 -4.69 16.01 -6.06
C LEU A 25 -3.73 15.22 -5.14
N PHE A 26 -4.26 14.49 -4.17
CA PHE A 26 -3.45 13.62 -3.30
C PHE A 26 -2.76 12.52 -4.08
N LEU A 27 -3.44 11.93 -5.06
CA LEU A 27 -2.87 10.89 -5.92
C LEU A 27 -1.69 11.43 -6.75
N GLN A 28 -1.86 12.60 -7.35
CA GLN A 28 -0.80 13.26 -8.12
C GLN A 28 0.41 13.60 -7.23
N TYR A 29 0.16 14.12 -6.04
CA TYR A 29 1.21 14.43 -5.08
C TYR A 29 1.97 13.17 -4.63
N ALA A 30 1.25 12.12 -4.24
CA ALA A 30 1.86 10.87 -3.83
C ALA A 30 2.67 10.22 -4.96
N LYS A 31 2.14 10.24 -6.19
CA LYS A 31 2.86 9.72 -7.36
C LYS A 31 4.17 10.45 -7.59
N ALA A 32 4.19 11.78 -7.51
CA ALA A 32 5.42 12.57 -7.67
C ALA A 32 6.48 12.19 -6.60
N ILE A 33 6.07 11.93 -5.37
CA ILE A 33 6.98 11.48 -4.30
C ILE A 33 7.52 10.08 -4.57
N PHE A 34 6.69 9.13 -4.98
CA PHE A 34 7.16 7.78 -5.29
C PHE A 34 7.99 7.72 -6.58
N ASP A 35 7.72 8.54 -7.58
CA ASP A 35 8.57 8.69 -8.77
C ASP A 35 9.98 9.20 -8.39
N ALA A 36 10.06 10.12 -7.44
CA ALA A 36 11.33 10.72 -7.01
C ALA A 36 12.13 9.85 -6.02
N HIS A 37 11.46 9.10 -5.14
CA HIS A 37 12.06 8.43 -3.99
C HIS A 37 11.77 6.94 -3.88
N GLY A 38 10.89 6.41 -4.73
CA GLY A 38 10.49 5.01 -4.72
C GLY A 38 11.56 4.07 -5.29
N SER A 39 11.35 2.79 -5.06
CA SER A 39 12.20 1.74 -5.61
C SER A 39 11.89 1.54 -7.10
N ARG A 40 12.92 1.33 -7.92
CA ARG A 40 12.76 0.92 -9.32
C ARG A 40 12.04 -0.42 -9.52
N TYR A 41 11.92 -1.22 -8.46
CA TYR A 41 11.25 -2.52 -8.49
C TYR A 41 9.76 -2.45 -8.11
N VAL A 42 9.24 -1.25 -7.84
CA VAL A 42 7.87 -1.05 -7.36
C VAL A 42 7.22 0.08 -8.14
N SER A 43 6.01 -0.15 -8.63
CA SER A 43 5.26 0.85 -9.38
C SER A 43 4.91 2.07 -8.52
N ALA A 44 5.37 3.25 -8.92
CA ALA A 44 5.03 4.51 -8.25
C ALA A 44 3.53 4.78 -8.27
N SER A 45 2.83 4.46 -9.36
CA SER A 45 1.37 4.60 -9.44
C SER A 45 0.64 3.67 -8.48
N GLY A 46 1.05 2.41 -8.39
CA GLY A 46 0.47 1.45 -7.43
C GLY A 46 0.66 1.90 -5.99
N ARG A 47 1.87 2.36 -5.64
CA ARG A 47 2.17 2.88 -4.30
C ARG A 47 1.42 4.17 -3.97
N ALA A 48 1.29 5.06 -4.95
CA ALA A 48 0.53 6.29 -4.76
C ALA A 48 -0.95 6.00 -4.47
N GLU A 49 -1.57 5.11 -5.25
CA GLU A 49 -2.96 4.69 -4.99
C GLU A 49 -3.11 4.03 -3.62
N GLU A 50 -2.20 3.14 -3.24
CA GLU A 50 -2.18 2.49 -1.94
C GLU A 50 -2.10 3.50 -0.80
N ALA A 51 -1.13 4.44 -0.86
CA ALA A 51 -0.95 5.48 0.16
C ALA A 51 -2.20 6.34 0.34
N VAL A 52 -2.81 6.78 -0.77
CA VAL A 52 -4.00 7.62 -0.75
C VAL A 52 -5.21 6.84 -0.22
N GLN A 53 -5.37 5.60 -0.61
CA GLN A 53 -6.46 4.74 -0.11
C GLN A 53 -6.33 4.46 1.38
N GLU A 54 -5.14 4.12 1.87
CA GLU A 54 -4.89 3.91 3.29
C GLU A 54 -5.08 5.19 4.10
N MET A 55 -4.65 6.34 3.57
CA MET A 55 -4.88 7.63 4.20
C MET A 55 -6.38 7.93 4.35
N PHE A 56 -7.17 7.77 3.30
CA PHE A 56 -8.61 8.00 3.37
C PHE A 56 -9.35 6.97 4.23
N ALA A 57 -8.92 5.71 4.23
CA ALA A 57 -9.48 4.70 5.14
C ALA A 57 -9.22 5.07 6.60
N PHE A 58 -8.00 5.47 6.94
CA PHE A 58 -7.66 5.95 8.27
C PHE A 58 -8.43 7.22 8.65
N ALA A 59 -8.56 8.16 7.72
CA ALA A 59 -9.32 9.39 7.93
C ALA A 59 -10.82 9.13 8.15
N TRP A 60 -11.39 8.14 7.48
CA TRP A 60 -12.77 7.72 7.69
C TRP A 60 -12.99 7.15 9.09
N GLU A 61 -12.10 6.30 9.56
CA GLU A 61 -12.16 5.74 10.91
C GLU A 61 -12.01 6.83 11.98
N ASN A 62 -11.26 7.90 11.70
CA ASN A 62 -10.95 9.01 12.61
C ASN A 62 -11.61 10.34 12.18
N ARG A 63 -12.75 10.27 11.49
CA ARG A 63 -13.39 11.47 10.90
C ARG A 63 -13.81 12.54 11.91
N GLU A 64 -14.10 12.17 13.12
CA GLU A 64 -14.38 13.13 14.18
C GLU A 64 -13.16 13.98 14.50
N GLU A 65 -11.99 13.37 14.64
CA GLU A 65 -10.72 14.04 14.85
C GLU A 65 -10.33 14.90 13.64
N LEU A 66 -10.52 14.39 12.42
CA LEU A 66 -10.29 15.11 11.18
C LEU A 66 -11.06 16.44 11.17
N PHE A 67 -12.35 16.42 11.48
CA PHE A 67 -13.20 17.62 11.45
C PHE A 67 -13.10 18.51 12.68
N GLN A 68 -12.50 18.04 13.77
CA GLN A 68 -12.09 18.88 14.90
C GLN A 68 -10.77 19.61 14.64
N SER A 69 -10.01 19.18 13.64
CA SER A 69 -8.74 19.81 13.27
C SER A 69 -8.98 21.23 12.73
N PRO A 70 -8.14 22.22 13.12
CA PRO A 70 -8.19 23.56 12.54
C PRO A 70 -7.96 23.58 11.02
N SER A 71 -7.32 22.54 10.47
CA SER A 71 -7.06 22.37 9.06
C SER A 71 -7.24 20.91 8.66
N PRO A 72 -8.43 20.49 8.26
CA PRO A 72 -8.70 19.13 7.82
C PRO A 72 -7.80 18.65 6.66
N LEU A 73 -7.58 19.51 5.67
CA LEU A 73 -6.66 19.18 4.57
C LEU A 73 -5.20 19.04 5.05
N GLY A 74 -4.76 19.92 5.95
CA GLY A 74 -3.42 19.80 6.56
C GLY A 74 -3.26 18.51 7.36
N TRP A 75 -4.30 18.07 8.03
CA TRP A 75 -4.35 16.80 8.74
C TRP A 75 -4.22 15.62 7.76
N LEU A 76 -4.96 15.63 6.66
CA LEU A 76 -4.86 14.62 5.60
C LEU A 76 -3.46 14.58 4.96
N TYR A 77 -2.84 15.73 4.68
CA TYR A 77 -1.46 15.76 4.16
C TYR A 77 -0.45 15.13 5.13
N LYS A 78 -0.60 15.34 6.44
CA LYS A 78 0.25 14.69 7.44
C LYS A 78 0.04 13.17 7.47
N CYS A 79 -1.20 12.72 7.42
CA CYS A 79 -1.51 11.30 7.34
C CYS A 79 -0.95 10.67 6.06
N LEU A 80 -1.11 11.34 4.91
CA LEU A 80 -0.55 10.86 3.64
C LEU A 80 0.98 10.79 3.69
N ALA A 81 1.65 11.81 4.22
CA ALA A 81 3.10 11.80 4.38
C ALA A 81 3.58 10.63 5.23
N PHE A 82 2.87 10.35 6.34
CA PHE A 82 3.18 9.19 7.19
C PHE A 82 3.01 7.87 6.45
N LYS A 83 1.89 7.69 5.74
CA LYS A 83 1.64 6.48 4.93
C LYS A 83 2.67 6.29 3.82
N MET A 84 3.04 7.36 3.13
CA MET A 84 4.11 7.29 2.13
C MET A 84 5.45 6.88 2.73
N GLN A 85 5.81 7.38 3.91
CA GLN A 85 7.05 7.00 4.59
C GLN A 85 7.06 5.52 5.00
N GLU A 86 5.93 4.98 5.48
CA GLU A 86 5.78 3.56 5.77
C GLU A 86 6.03 2.72 4.51
N LEU A 87 5.36 3.04 3.40
CA LEU A 87 5.48 2.32 2.13
C LEU A 87 6.89 2.42 1.52
N LEU A 88 7.52 3.59 1.57
CA LEU A 88 8.91 3.76 1.12
C LEU A 88 9.90 2.93 1.96
N ARG A 89 9.63 2.76 3.25
CA ARG A 89 10.43 1.88 4.11
C ARG A 89 10.23 0.41 3.74
N GLU A 90 9.00 -0.02 3.51
CA GLU A 90 8.69 -1.37 3.05
C GLU A 90 9.34 -1.68 1.70
N ASP A 91 9.28 -0.74 0.75
CA ASP A 91 9.89 -0.89 -0.57
C ASP A 91 11.40 -1.08 -0.49
N ARG A 92 12.06 -0.38 0.43
CA ARG A 92 13.51 -0.56 0.68
C ARG A 92 13.82 -1.95 1.23
N LEU A 93 13.00 -2.47 2.12
CA LEU A 93 13.16 -3.83 2.66
C LEU A 93 12.90 -4.87 1.58
N TRP A 94 11.86 -4.67 0.78
CA TRP A 94 11.54 -5.52 -0.36
C TRP A 94 12.67 -5.53 -1.40
N ALA A 95 13.16 -4.35 -1.79
CA ALA A 95 14.28 -4.23 -2.72
C ALA A 95 15.55 -4.90 -2.19
N LYS A 96 15.85 -4.75 -0.90
CA LYS A 96 16.97 -5.43 -0.25
C LYS A 96 16.83 -6.94 -0.32
N ARG A 97 15.61 -7.46 -0.09
CA ARG A 97 15.32 -8.92 -0.19
C ARG A 97 15.53 -9.43 -1.60
N ILE A 98 15.00 -8.74 -2.62
CA ILE A 98 15.21 -9.10 -4.02
C ILE A 98 16.70 -9.15 -4.36
N LEU A 99 17.48 -8.15 -3.93
CA LEU A 99 18.92 -8.12 -4.17
C LEU A 99 19.66 -9.28 -3.49
N GLN A 100 19.29 -9.61 -2.26
CA GLN A 100 19.90 -10.76 -1.55
C GLN A 100 19.63 -12.08 -2.27
N ILE A 101 18.41 -12.30 -2.74
CA ILE A 101 18.04 -13.50 -3.51
C ILE A 101 18.81 -13.52 -4.82
N SER A 102 18.91 -12.38 -5.52
CA SER A 102 19.66 -12.23 -6.75
C SER A 102 21.15 -12.54 -6.58
N GLU A 103 21.77 -12.06 -5.52
CA GLU A 103 23.19 -12.31 -5.22
C GLU A 103 23.47 -13.79 -4.90
N GLN A 104 22.55 -14.45 -4.19
CA GLN A 104 22.66 -15.88 -3.86
C GLN A 104 22.55 -16.79 -5.09
N HIS A 105 21.91 -16.32 -6.17
CA HIS A 105 21.61 -17.12 -7.38
C HIS A 105 22.25 -16.58 -8.66
N SER A 106 23.16 -15.62 -8.56
CA SER A 106 23.76 -14.94 -9.73
C SER A 106 24.61 -15.85 -10.64
N GLU A 107 24.91 -17.07 -10.21
CA GLU A 107 25.71 -18.02 -10.99
C GLU A 107 24.93 -18.80 -12.06
N GLN A 108 23.58 -18.74 -12.11
CA GLN A 108 22.77 -19.66 -12.93
C GLN A 108 21.71 -19.07 -13.84
N GLY A 109 21.59 -17.76 -14.02
CA GLY A 109 20.74 -17.17 -15.08
C GLY A 109 19.19 -17.35 -14.91
N GLU A 110 18.70 -17.86 -13.78
CA GLU A 110 17.29 -18.18 -13.52
C GLU A 110 16.67 -17.31 -12.43
N HIS A 111 17.03 -16.04 -12.40
CA HIS A 111 16.65 -15.09 -11.35
C HIS A 111 15.12 -15.03 -11.09
N ASP A 112 14.32 -14.97 -12.13
CA ASP A 112 12.85 -14.86 -12.02
C ASP A 112 12.22 -16.14 -11.43
N PHE A 113 12.82 -17.30 -11.73
CA PHE A 113 12.31 -18.59 -11.27
C PHE A 113 12.50 -18.78 -9.76
N TYR A 114 13.66 -18.44 -9.23
CA TYR A 114 13.94 -18.61 -7.79
C TYR A 114 13.19 -17.62 -6.93
N LEU A 115 13.10 -16.35 -7.34
CA LEU A 115 12.30 -15.35 -6.66
C LEU A 115 10.83 -15.79 -6.60
N LYS A 116 10.32 -16.30 -7.71
CA LYS A 116 8.96 -16.84 -7.80
C LYS A 116 8.78 -18.03 -6.85
N ALA A 117 9.67 -19.00 -6.85
CA ALA A 117 9.60 -20.18 -6.00
C ALA A 117 9.65 -19.83 -4.51
N GLU A 118 10.50 -18.88 -4.10
CA GLU A 118 10.58 -18.44 -2.71
C GLU A 118 9.32 -17.69 -2.28
N LEU A 119 8.79 -16.82 -3.13
CA LEU A 119 7.54 -16.10 -2.85
C LEU A 119 6.33 -17.04 -2.83
N GLU A 120 6.25 -17.99 -3.75
CA GLU A 120 5.18 -19.00 -3.79
C GLU A 120 5.20 -19.93 -2.58
N ALA A 121 6.35 -20.15 -1.95
CA ALA A 121 6.46 -20.91 -0.70
C ALA A 121 5.86 -20.17 0.50
N LEU A 122 5.89 -18.82 0.47
CA LEU A 122 5.40 -17.95 1.54
C LEU A 122 3.97 -17.49 1.35
N ILE A 123 3.50 -17.40 0.11
CA ILE A 123 2.19 -16.88 -0.25
C ILE A 123 1.53 -17.73 -1.32
N SER A 124 0.19 -17.66 -1.45
CA SER A 124 -0.52 -18.40 -2.49
C SER A 124 -0.15 -17.91 -3.90
N PRO A 125 -0.29 -18.76 -4.94
CA PRO A 125 -0.05 -18.34 -6.33
C PRO A 125 -0.86 -17.14 -6.77
N GLU A 126 -2.11 -17.01 -6.31
CA GLU A 126 -2.98 -15.88 -6.62
C GLU A 126 -2.49 -14.59 -5.94
N ASP A 127 -2.00 -14.69 -4.70
CA ASP A 127 -1.45 -13.55 -3.96
C ASP A 127 -0.11 -13.13 -4.57
N TYR A 128 0.71 -14.09 -5.01
CA TYR A 128 1.92 -13.79 -5.77
C TYR A 128 1.62 -13.03 -7.06
N LEU A 129 0.67 -13.49 -7.87
CA LEU A 129 0.26 -12.81 -9.10
C LEU A 129 -0.27 -11.40 -8.82
N LEU A 130 -1.03 -11.23 -7.76
CA LEU A 130 -1.52 -9.92 -7.35
C LEU A 130 -0.38 -8.96 -7.01
N LEU A 131 0.60 -9.39 -6.22
CA LEU A 131 1.78 -8.57 -5.90
C LEU A 131 2.62 -8.30 -7.16
N LYS A 132 2.80 -9.30 -8.02
CA LYS A 132 3.51 -9.14 -9.29
C LYS A 132 2.87 -8.07 -10.15
N HIS A 133 1.56 -8.12 -10.34
CA HIS A 133 0.84 -7.13 -11.12
C HIS A 133 0.96 -5.72 -10.55
N LEU A 134 0.83 -5.57 -9.23
CA LEU A 134 0.91 -4.25 -8.58
C LEU A 134 2.33 -3.68 -8.59
N TYR A 135 3.35 -4.49 -8.32
CA TYR A 135 4.68 -3.99 -7.98
C TYR A 135 5.74 -4.23 -9.07
N LEU A 136 5.53 -5.20 -9.95
CA LEU A 136 6.47 -5.50 -11.05
C LEU A 136 5.89 -5.11 -12.41
N ASP A 137 4.64 -5.46 -12.69
CA ASP A 137 4.00 -5.18 -13.97
C ASP A 137 3.40 -3.76 -14.04
N GLY A 138 3.28 -3.06 -12.91
CA GLY A 138 2.86 -1.65 -12.83
C GLY A 138 1.35 -1.41 -12.97
N TYR A 139 0.52 -2.44 -12.77
CA TYR A 139 -0.93 -2.27 -12.74
C TYR A 139 -1.38 -1.46 -11.53
N THR A 140 -2.34 -0.60 -11.73
CA THR A 140 -2.99 0.16 -10.67
C THR A 140 -4.07 -0.68 -9.96
N TYR A 141 -4.45 -0.27 -8.74
CA TYR A 141 -5.59 -0.88 -8.05
C TYR A 141 -6.87 -0.82 -8.89
N THR A 142 -7.07 0.25 -9.66
CA THR A 142 -8.24 0.42 -10.53
C THR A 142 -8.29 -0.65 -11.60
N GLU A 143 -7.21 -0.83 -12.35
CA GLU A 143 -7.12 -1.83 -13.42
C GLU A 143 -7.32 -3.26 -12.89
N ILE A 144 -6.74 -3.58 -11.72
CA ILE A 144 -6.94 -4.90 -11.11
C ILE A 144 -8.39 -5.09 -10.65
N CYS A 145 -9.03 -4.05 -10.08
CA CYS A 145 -10.43 -4.11 -9.69
C CYS A 145 -11.35 -4.31 -10.90
N GLU A 146 -11.10 -3.63 -12.01
CA GLU A 146 -11.84 -3.79 -13.26
C GLU A 146 -11.68 -5.21 -13.83
N ALA A 147 -10.47 -5.75 -13.79
CA ALA A 147 -10.19 -7.10 -14.28
C ALA A 147 -10.75 -8.21 -13.39
N THR A 148 -10.79 -8.00 -12.08
CA THR A 148 -11.18 -9.05 -11.10
C THR A 148 -12.59 -8.90 -10.54
N GLY A 149 -13.23 -7.74 -10.71
CA GLY A 149 -14.52 -7.41 -10.10
C GLY A 149 -14.45 -7.13 -8.60
N LEU A 150 -13.27 -7.07 -8.00
CA LEU A 150 -13.09 -6.77 -6.58
C LEU A 150 -13.29 -5.28 -6.30
N LYS A 151 -13.82 -4.97 -5.13
CA LYS A 151 -13.85 -3.58 -4.62
C LYS A 151 -12.44 -3.14 -4.21
N LYS A 152 -12.09 -1.87 -4.43
CA LYS A 152 -10.77 -1.30 -4.06
C LYS A 152 -10.41 -1.54 -2.58
N SER A 153 -11.37 -1.38 -1.67
CA SER A 153 -11.17 -1.64 -0.24
C SER A 153 -10.83 -3.10 0.05
N ALA A 154 -11.49 -4.04 -0.62
CA ALA A 154 -11.21 -5.47 -0.46
C ALA A 154 -9.83 -5.83 -1.00
N LEU A 155 -9.45 -5.27 -2.16
CA LEU A 155 -8.13 -5.44 -2.75
C LEU A 155 -7.03 -4.87 -1.85
N ALA A 156 -7.19 -3.65 -1.34
CA ALA A 156 -6.25 -3.02 -0.42
C ALA A 156 -6.04 -3.84 0.86
N MET A 157 -7.13 -4.34 1.46
CA MET A 157 -7.05 -5.21 2.64
C MET A 157 -6.35 -6.55 2.34
N ARG A 158 -6.58 -7.13 1.16
CA ARG A 158 -5.89 -8.34 0.72
C ARG A 158 -4.39 -8.10 0.60
N VAL A 159 -3.99 -7.05 -0.11
CA VAL A 159 -2.58 -6.68 -0.28
C VAL A 159 -1.90 -6.41 1.08
N LYS A 160 -2.57 -5.68 1.97
CA LYS A 160 -2.06 -5.43 3.33
C LYS A 160 -1.78 -6.73 4.08
N ARG A 161 -2.72 -7.68 4.09
CA ARG A 161 -2.55 -8.98 4.76
C ARG A 161 -1.41 -9.81 4.17
N ILE A 162 -1.24 -9.79 2.85
CA ILE A 162 -0.13 -10.49 2.18
C ILE A 162 1.20 -9.91 2.64
N LYS A 163 1.33 -8.58 2.62
CA LYS A 163 2.55 -7.87 3.04
C LYS A 163 2.87 -8.10 4.51
N GLU A 164 1.90 -8.03 5.40
CA GLU A 164 2.07 -8.32 6.82
C GLU A 164 2.59 -9.74 7.05
N ARG A 165 2.04 -10.73 6.34
CA ARG A 165 2.48 -12.12 6.41
C ARG A 165 3.92 -12.26 5.94
N PHE A 166 4.24 -11.72 4.77
CA PHE A 166 5.59 -11.74 4.20
C PHE A 166 6.62 -11.09 5.13
N MET A 167 6.31 -9.93 5.71
CA MET A 167 7.22 -9.23 6.62
C MET A 167 7.41 -9.96 7.94
N ASN A 168 6.39 -10.63 8.47
CA ASN A 168 6.49 -11.43 9.70
C ASN A 168 7.36 -12.67 9.49
N ASP A 169 7.20 -13.39 8.39
CA ASP A 169 8.00 -14.56 8.07
C ASP A 169 9.47 -14.19 7.85
N TYR A 170 9.72 -13.07 7.14
CA TYR A 170 11.07 -12.54 6.97
C TYR A 170 11.75 -12.16 8.29
N ALA A 171 11.03 -11.53 9.22
CA ALA A 171 11.56 -11.17 10.54
C ALA A 171 11.89 -12.41 11.40
N THR A 172 11.19 -13.51 11.17
CA THR A 172 11.43 -14.80 11.85
C THR A 172 12.70 -15.47 11.33
N ASP A 173 12.91 -15.51 10.03
CA ASP A 173 14.10 -16.09 9.38
C ASP A 173 15.39 -15.37 9.76
N GLN A 174 15.37 -14.03 9.88
CA GLN A 174 16.52 -13.24 10.32
C GLN A 174 16.95 -13.59 11.75
N LYS A 175 16.02 -13.94 12.65
CA LYS A 175 16.33 -14.36 14.03
C LYS A 175 16.95 -15.76 14.10
N ILE A 176 16.67 -16.62 13.14
CA ILE A 176 17.22 -17.99 13.07
C ILE A 176 18.64 -17.97 12.49
N SER A 177 18.90 -17.11 11.51
CA SER A 177 20.23 -16.97 10.87
C SER A 177 21.26 -16.21 11.70
N SER A 178 20.85 -15.62 12.83
CA SER A 178 21.74 -14.83 13.72
C SER A 178 22.18 -15.62 14.99
N LYS A 179 21.94 -16.92 15.02
CA LYS A 179 22.41 -17.86 16.04
C LYS A 179 23.40 -18.86 15.45
#